data_17d22383e04bb8c2a87a9e2bb30f3a08
#
_entry.id   17d22383e04bb8c2a87a9e2bb30f3a08
#
_cell.length_a   1.000
_cell.length_b   1.000
_cell.length_c   1.000
_cell.angle_alpha   90.00
_cell.angle_beta   90.00
_cell.angle_gamma   90.00
#
_symmetry.space_group_name_H-M   'P 1'
#
loop_
_entity.id
_entity.type
_entity.pdbx_description
1 polymer ?
#
loop_
_entity_poly.entity_id
_entity_poly.type
_entity_poly.pdbx_seq_one_letter_code
_entity_poly.pdbx_strand_id
1 'polypeptide(L)'
;MVQGVVTRERMEKWKIVSPEEYGFHKVIVPGREDCQVAVMYRLNLAAGQRYELKPGGEEMNGVCIKGEAGLELAGHHYHCGRLDSFYTAGGNSVAIEAQAACVFYIGASVDEGYGTPFFRAFNMQLPLGEIHQIHGKGVGQREVFMTLNQEIQASRLIAGLTWGGNGAWTSWPPHQHEADLEEIYCYFDMDEPHFGLHLSYTAPGDVDNIVAHPVKSGSMVLAPRGYHPTVASPGTRNAYFWVLAAHSHESRSYDLAVLDPKREQMN
;
A
#
# COMPACT_ATOMS: atom_id res chain seq x y z
N MET A 1 17.73 -6.38 17.78
CA MET A 1 17.08 -7.69 17.99
C MET A 1 17.55 -8.63 16.91
N VAL A 2 17.83 -9.90 17.23
CA VAL A 2 18.23 -10.89 16.23
C VAL A 2 17.04 -11.11 15.30
N GLN A 3 17.11 -10.63 14.08
CA GLN A 3 16.13 -10.95 13.05
C GLN A 3 16.24 -12.45 12.78
N GLY A 4 15.27 -13.22 13.29
CA GLY A 4 15.24 -14.67 13.06
C GLY A 4 15.14 -14.98 11.58
N VAL A 5 15.69 -16.11 11.16
CA VAL A 5 15.60 -16.63 9.80
C VAL A 5 14.13 -16.65 9.36
N VAL A 6 13.83 -16.07 8.20
CA VAL A 6 12.49 -16.12 7.62
C VAL A 6 12.29 -17.51 7.02
N THR A 7 11.37 -18.25 7.59
CA THR A 7 10.98 -19.58 7.09
C THR A 7 9.86 -19.44 6.05
N ARG A 8 9.69 -20.46 5.20
CA ARG A 8 8.57 -20.56 4.27
C ARG A 8 7.23 -20.44 4.98
N GLU A 9 7.05 -21.13 6.11
CA GLU A 9 5.81 -21.07 6.92
C GLU A 9 5.51 -19.65 7.42
N ARG A 10 6.54 -18.87 7.72
CA ARG A 10 6.40 -17.46 8.11
C ARG A 10 5.94 -16.60 6.93
N MET A 11 6.54 -16.76 5.74
CA MET A 11 6.13 -16.07 4.52
C MET A 11 4.69 -16.40 4.12
N GLU A 12 4.25 -17.65 4.28
CA GLU A 12 2.87 -18.08 3.97
C GLU A 12 1.81 -17.29 4.76
N LYS A 13 2.16 -16.73 5.91
CA LYS A 13 1.29 -15.90 6.76
C LYS A 13 1.26 -14.42 6.36
N TRP A 14 2.06 -13.98 5.39
CA TRP A 14 2.11 -12.58 4.98
C TRP A 14 0.88 -12.13 4.19
N LYS A 15 0.10 -13.05 3.63
CA LYS A 15 -1.18 -12.72 3.02
C LYS A 15 -2.30 -12.73 4.05
N ILE A 16 -3.03 -11.62 4.12
CA ILE A 16 -4.20 -11.43 4.98
C ILE A 16 -5.40 -11.07 4.08
N VAL A 17 -6.57 -11.63 4.37
CA VAL A 17 -7.83 -11.19 3.76
C VAL A 17 -8.45 -10.16 4.68
N SER A 18 -8.66 -8.95 4.17
CA SER A 18 -9.20 -7.86 4.97
C SER A 18 -10.71 -8.02 5.16
N PRO A 19 -11.27 -7.71 6.36
CA PRO A 19 -12.68 -7.84 6.67
C PRO A 19 -13.58 -6.98 5.77
N GLU A 20 -14.73 -7.50 5.35
CA GLU A 20 -15.71 -6.80 4.50
C GLU A 20 -16.89 -6.21 5.28
N GLU A 21 -17.04 -6.58 6.54
CA GLU A 21 -18.08 -6.06 7.42
C GLU A 21 -17.92 -4.55 7.64
N TYR A 22 -19.02 -3.85 7.86
CA TYR A 22 -18.97 -2.42 8.20
C TYR A 22 -18.22 -2.20 9.52
N GLY A 23 -17.38 -1.17 9.56
CA GLY A 23 -16.60 -0.79 10.71
C GLY A 23 -15.13 -0.50 10.37
N PHE A 24 -14.37 -0.17 11.39
CA PHE A 24 -12.93 0.08 11.33
C PHE A 24 -12.16 -1.18 11.77
N HIS A 25 -11.32 -1.68 10.89
CA HIS A 25 -10.59 -2.92 11.08
C HIS A 25 -9.07 -2.69 11.10
N LYS A 26 -8.41 -3.14 12.14
CA LYS A 26 -6.95 -3.23 12.21
C LYS A 26 -6.50 -4.50 11.51
N VAL A 27 -6.06 -4.39 10.26
CA VAL A 27 -5.75 -5.56 9.41
C VAL A 27 -4.32 -6.03 9.60
N ILE A 28 -3.34 -5.12 9.56
CA ILE A 28 -1.92 -5.43 9.78
C ILE A 28 -1.42 -4.48 10.87
N VAL A 29 -0.86 -5.03 11.94
CA VAL A 29 -0.30 -4.25 13.05
C VAL A 29 0.95 -4.93 13.62
N PRO A 30 1.98 -4.16 14.02
CA PRO A 30 3.16 -4.69 14.69
C PRO A 30 2.81 -5.52 15.94
N GLY A 31 3.55 -6.58 16.14
CA GLY A 31 3.36 -7.50 17.27
C GLY A 31 2.32 -8.59 17.05
N ARG A 32 1.42 -8.44 16.08
CA ARG A 32 0.51 -9.50 15.63
C ARG A 32 0.98 -10.09 14.30
N GLU A 33 1.25 -9.23 13.33
CA GLU A 33 1.82 -9.61 12.03
C GLU A 33 3.35 -9.47 12.03
N ASP A 34 3.99 -9.99 10.99
CA ASP A 34 5.44 -9.98 10.82
C ASP A 34 5.97 -8.62 10.33
N CYS A 35 5.65 -7.55 11.05
CA CYS A 35 6.11 -6.19 10.78
C CYS A 35 6.54 -5.49 12.06
N GLN A 36 7.29 -4.41 11.94
CA GLN A 36 7.79 -3.60 13.05
C GLN A 36 7.19 -2.19 13.05
N VAL A 37 6.99 -1.61 11.88
CA VAL A 37 6.60 -0.20 11.72
C VAL A 37 5.40 0.00 10.80
N ALA A 38 5.16 -0.94 9.88
CA ALA A 38 4.06 -0.84 8.93
C ALA A 38 2.72 -1.22 9.57
N VAL A 39 1.71 -0.39 9.38
CA VAL A 39 0.34 -0.60 9.86
C VAL A 39 -0.64 -0.45 8.69
N MET A 40 -1.67 -1.29 8.67
CA MET A 40 -2.74 -1.18 7.67
C MET A 40 -4.10 -1.35 8.31
N TYR A 41 -4.98 -0.40 8.03
CA TYR A 41 -6.38 -0.42 8.42
C TYR A 41 -7.29 -0.52 7.19
N ARG A 42 -8.49 -1.03 7.40
CA ARG A 42 -9.60 -0.96 6.46
C ARG A 42 -10.81 -0.36 7.18
N LEU A 43 -11.44 0.64 6.56
CA LEU A 43 -12.68 1.24 7.02
C LEU A 43 -13.76 0.97 5.97
N ASN A 44 -14.84 0.32 6.39
CA ASN A 44 -16.03 0.07 5.56
C ASN A 44 -17.21 0.82 6.17
N LEU A 45 -17.83 1.72 5.43
CA LEU A 45 -19.00 2.48 5.88
C LEU A 45 -20.19 2.24 4.97
N ALA A 46 -21.37 2.03 5.57
CA ALA A 46 -22.64 2.11 4.85
C ALA A 46 -22.97 3.57 4.53
N ALA A 47 -23.82 3.79 3.50
CA ALA A 47 -24.29 5.13 3.17
C ALA A 47 -24.91 5.83 4.39
N GLY A 48 -24.56 7.08 4.61
CA GLY A 48 -24.99 7.90 5.74
C GLY A 48 -24.25 7.64 7.06
N GLN A 49 -23.37 6.64 7.14
CA GLN A 49 -22.53 6.44 8.32
C GLN A 49 -21.41 7.47 8.40
N ARG A 50 -21.10 7.89 9.62
CA ARG A 50 -19.97 8.77 9.94
C ARG A 50 -18.98 8.03 10.84
N TYR A 51 -17.70 8.20 10.57
CA TYR A 51 -16.61 7.70 11.38
C TYR A 51 -15.59 8.81 11.63
N GLU A 52 -15.12 8.94 12.87
CA GLU A 52 -14.03 9.85 13.22
C GLU A 52 -12.74 9.03 13.40
N LEU A 53 -11.85 9.14 12.43
CA LEU A 53 -10.53 8.54 12.46
C LEU A 53 -9.62 9.38 13.35
N LYS A 54 -9.13 8.78 14.45
CA LYS A 54 -8.23 9.42 15.42
C LYS A 54 -6.85 8.78 15.32
N PRO A 55 -5.86 9.46 14.73
CA PRO A 55 -4.53 8.88 14.51
C PRO A 55 -3.79 8.50 15.81
N GLY A 56 -4.06 9.18 16.91
CA GLY A 56 -3.28 8.98 18.15
C GLY A 56 -1.84 9.46 17.97
N GLY A 57 -0.88 8.55 18.04
CA GLY A 57 0.55 8.81 17.78
C GLY A 57 1.00 8.31 16.42
N GLU A 58 0.10 8.18 15.45
CA GLU A 58 0.39 7.69 14.09
C GLU A 58 0.19 8.80 13.06
N GLU A 59 0.98 8.78 12.01
CA GLU A 59 0.64 9.41 10.74
C GLU A 59 -0.12 8.41 9.87
N MET A 60 -1.04 8.90 9.03
CA MET A 60 -1.89 8.05 8.21
C MET A 60 -2.03 8.59 6.79
N ASN A 61 -1.99 7.69 5.81
CA ASN A 61 -2.37 7.95 4.42
C ASN A 61 -3.53 7.04 4.04
N GLY A 62 -4.70 7.61 3.78
CA GLY A 62 -5.91 6.88 3.44
C GLY A 62 -6.35 7.13 2.01
N VAL A 63 -6.86 6.09 1.33
CA VAL A 63 -7.39 6.12 -0.03
C VAL A 63 -8.81 5.58 -0.06
N CYS A 64 -9.73 6.29 -0.69
CA CYS A 64 -11.09 5.81 -0.97
C CYS A 64 -11.06 4.80 -2.12
N ILE A 65 -11.11 3.51 -1.82
CA ILE A 65 -11.03 2.45 -2.84
C ILE A 65 -12.37 2.26 -3.56
N LYS A 66 -13.48 2.49 -2.85
CA LYS A 66 -14.83 2.30 -3.38
C LYS A 66 -15.79 3.31 -2.77
N GLY A 67 -16.78 3.77 -3.56
CA GLY A 67 -17.79 4.71 -3.10
C GLY A 67 -17.29 6.14 -3.04
N GLU A 68 -17.94 6.95 -2.20
CA GLU A 68 -17.64 8.36 -2.01
C GLU A 68 -18.03 8.83 -0.60
N ALA A 69 -17.35 9.84 -0.11
CA ALA A 69 -17.57 10.38 1.22
C ALA A 69 -17.28 11.89 1.28
N GLY A 70 -17.88 12.59 2.23
CA GLY A 70 -17.39 13.87 2.70
C GLY A 70 -16.27 13.66 3.71
N LEU A 71 -15.18 14.41 3.58
CA LEU A 71 -14.09 14.43 4.55
C LEU A 71 -14.00 15.80 5.20
N GLU A 72 -13.79 15.80 6.52
CA GLU A 72 -13.35 16.98 7.27
C GLU A 72 -11.94 16.70 7.80
N LEU A 73 -10.97 17.50 7.36
CA LEU A 73 -9.55 17.33 7.66
C LEU A 73 -8.93 18.71 7.91
N ALA A 74 -8.32 18.89 9.06
CA ALA A 74 -7.64 20.13 9.47
C ALA A 74 -8.52 21.40 9.27
N GLY A 75 -9.83 21.30 9.56
CA GLY A 75 -10.79 22.40 9.42
C GLY A 75 -11.28 22.66 7.98
N HIS A 76 -10.91 21.84 7.02
CA HIS A 76 -11.36 21.92 5.64
C HIS A 76 -12.30 20.76 5.30
N HIS A 77 -13.27 21.03 4.41
CA HIS A 77 -14.22 20.02 3.91
C HIS A 77 -13.88 19.67 2.46
N TYR A 78 -13.87 18.37 2.17
CA TYR A 78 -13.60 17.82 0.84
C TYR A 78 -14.68 16.84 0.44
N HIS A 79 -15.01 16.79 -0.83
CA HIS A 79 -15.65 15.64 -1.44
C HIS A 79 -14.54 14.64 -1.78
N CYS A 80 -14.64 13.42 -1.29
CA CYS A 80 -13.68 12.35 -1.52
C CYS A 80 -14.34 11.27 -2.36
N GLY A 81 -14.02 11.29 -3.64
CA GLY A 81 -14.43 10.27 -4.59
C GLY A 81 -13.48 9.07 -4.59
N ARG A 82 -13.79 8.11 -5.47
CA ARG A 82 -12.97 6.92 -5.63
C ARG A 82 -11.55 7.28 -6.05
N LEU A 83 -10.55 6.68 -5.38
CA LEU A 83 -9.10 6.84 -5.50
C LEU A 83 -8.54 8.19 -5.00
N ASP A 84 -9.39 9.10 -4.57
CA ASP A 84 -8.91 10.25 -3.81
C ASP A 84 -8.27 9.80 -2.49
N SER A 85 -7.33 10.60 -2.02
CA SER A 85 -6.55 10.28 -0.82
C SER A 85 -6.43 11.44 0.14
N PHE A 86 -6.17 11.12 1.38
CA PHE A 86 -5.80 12.08 2.42
C PHE A 86 -4.53 11.63 3.14
N TYR A 87 -3.82 12.58 3.68
CA TYR A 87 -2.75 12.37 4.64
C TYR A 87 -3.05 13.15 5.91
N THR A 88 -2.80 12.56 7.07
CA THR A 88 -2.94 13.21 8.36
C THR A 88 -1.79 12.84 9.29
N ALA A 89 -1.36 13.81 10.11
CA ALA A 89 -0.29 13.71 11.10
C ALA A 89 -0.55 14.70 12.23
N GLY A 90 0.31 14.73 13.25
CA GLY A 90 0.22 15.68 14.34
C GLY A 90 -1.06 15.55 15.17
N GLY A 91 -1.65 14.34 15.24
CA GLY A 91 -2.88 14.09 15.99
C GLY A 91 -4.15 14.68 15.37
N ASN A 92 -4.10 15.21 14.14
CA ASN A 92 -5.28 15.74 13.45
C ASN A 92 -6.24 14.61 13.09
N SER A 93 -7.48 14.68 13.61
CA SER A 93 -8.55 13.74 13.27
C SER A 93 -9.06 13.94 11.85
N VAL A 94 -9.61 12.88 11.27
CA VAL A 94 -10.31 12.93 9.98
C VAL A 94 -11.74 12.44 10.21
N ALA A 95 -12.74 13.33 10.03
CA ALA A 95 -14.12 12.89 10.01
C ALA A 95 -14.51 12.46 8.59
N ILE A 96 -15.07 11.26 8.47
CA ILE A 96 -15.46 10.64 7.20
C ILE A 96 -16.96 10.37 7.26
N GLU A 97 -17.73 10.97 6.36
CA GLU A 97 -19.18 10.76 6.24
C GLU A 97 -19.50 10.14 4.87
N ALA A 98 -19.92 8.89 4.88
CA ALA A 98 -20.21 8.12 3.67
C ALA A 98 -21.44 8.67 2.93
N GLN A 99 -21.26 9.23 1.74
CA GLN A 99 -22.34 9.65 0.86
C GLN A 99 -22.95 8.46 0.10
N ALA A 100 -22.12 7.50 -0.24
CA ALA A 100 -22.47 6.15 -0.69
C ALA A 100 -21.71 5.12 0.16
N ALA A 101 -22.11 3.84 0.12
CA ALA A 101 -21.32 2.81 0.77
C ALA A 101 -19.86 2.87 0.27
N CYS A 102 -18.92 3.04 1.18
CA CYS A 102 -17.53 3.31 0.83
C CYS A 102 -16.52 2.44 1.60
N VAL A 103 -15.36 2.25 0.98
CA VAL A 103 -14.23 1.49 1.53
C VAL A 103 -12.98 2.34 1.44
N PHE A 104 -12.29 2.48 2.57
CA PHE A 104 -10.97 3.09 2.63
C PHE A 104 -9.91 2.05 3.04
N TYR A 105 -8.77 2.08 2.36
CA TYR A 105 -7.53 1.48 2.83
C TYR A 105 -6.67 2.60 3.42
N ILE A 106 -6.13 2.37 4.63
CA ILE A 106 -5.43 3.41 5.37
C ILE A 106 -4.12 2.83 5.89
N GLY A 107 -3.01 3.24 5.28
CA GLY A 107 -1.66 2.94 5.77
C GLY A 107 -1.29 3.87 6.91
N ALA A 108 -0.61 3.34 7.92
CA ALA A 108 -0.16 4.14 9.05
C ALA A 108 1.23 3.70 9.55
N SER A 109 1.89 4.60 10.24
CA SER A 109 3.12 4.35 10.99
C SER A 109 3.27 5.38 12.11
N VAL A 110 4.31 5.26 12.91
CA VAL A 110 4.60 6.22 13.99
C VAL A 110 4.72 7.64 13.44
N ASP A 111 4.06 8.59 14.10
CA ASP A 111 4.21 10.02 13.83
C ASP A 111 5.33 10.60 14.71
N GLU A 112 6.36 11.14 14.07
CA GLU A 112 7.51 11.80 14.73
C GLU A 112 7.41 13.34 14.65
N GLY A 113 6.23 13.87 14.30
CA GLY A 113 5.97 15.31 14.21
C GLY A 113 6.38 15.94 12.88
N TYR A 114 6.64 15.15 11.85
CA TYR A 114 6.84 15.63 10.49
C TYR A 114 5.53 15.55 9.71
N GLY A 115 5.35 16.48 8.78
CA GLY A 115 4.22 16.47 7.87
C GLY A 115 3.03 17.32 8.31
N THR A 116 2.25 17.70 7.32
CA THR A 116 1.05 18.53 7.46
C THR A 116 -0.12 17.83 6.76
N PRO A 117 -1.31 17.78 7.36
CA PRO A 117 -2.47 17.18 6.74
C PRO A 117 -2.79 17.79 5.37
N PHE A 118 -3.12 16.93 4.40
CA PHE A 118 -3.57 17.36 3.08
C PHE A 118 -4.55 16.35 2.46
N PHE A 119 -5.32 16.82 1.50
CA PHE A 119 -6.15 16.03 0.61
C PHE A 119 -5.55 16.04 -0.80
N ARG A 120 -5.56 14.90 -1.49
CA ARG A 120 -5.12 14.77 -2.87
C ARG A 120 -6.20 14.11 -3.72
N ALA A 121 -6.77 14.88 -4.64
CA ALA A 121 -7.68 14.34 -5.64
C ALA A 121 -6.91 13.46 -6.64
N PHE A 122 -7.49 12.33 -7.00
CA PHE A 122 -6.96 11.44 -8.01
C PHE A 122 -7.15 12.01 -9.41
N ASN A 123 -6.06 12.13 -10.17
CA ASN A 123 -6.10 12.62 -11.55
C ASN A 123 -4.99 12.02 -12.40
N MET A 124 -5.32 11.04 -13.22
CA MET A 124 -4.37 10.40 -14.16
C MET A 124 -4.05 11.24 -15.38
N GLN A 125 -4.64 12.41 -15.54
CA GLN A 125 -4.29 13.36 -16.60
C GLN A 125 -3.15 14.31 -16.19
N LEU A 126 -2.67 14.22 -14.95
CA LEU A 126 -1.47 14.94 -14.53
C LEU A 126 -0.30 14.56 -15.44
N PRO A 127 0.56 15.52 -15.81
CA PRO A 127 1.80 15.19 -16.52
C PRO A 127 2.66 14.25 -15.70
N LEU A 128 3.50 13.46 -16.38
CA LEU A 128 4.48 12.62 -15.70
C LEU A 128 5.45 13.46 -14.88
N GLY A 129 5.70 13.04 -13.65
CA GLY A 129 6.53 13.73 -12.67
C GLY A 129 6.49 13.04 -11.31
N GLU A 130 6.54 13.82 -10.24
CA GLU A 130 6.61 13.30 -8.87
C GLU A 130 5.34 12.53 -8.43
N ILE A 131 4.16 12.90 -8.97
CA ILE A 131 2.88 12.30 -8.57
C ILE A 131 2.46 11.19 -9.53
N HIS A 132 2.46 11.46 -10.83
CA HIS A 132 2.09 10.50 -11.87
C HIS A 132 3.35 9.99 -12.55
N GLN A 133 3.57 8.68 -12.50
CA GLN A 133 4.81 8.04 -12.94
C GLN A 133 4.52 6.81 -13.79
N ILE A 134 5.44 6.49 -14.71
CA ILE A 134 5.46 5.24 -15.45
C ILE A 134 6.81 4.57 -15.19
N HIS A 135 6.76 3.34 -14.68
CA HIS A 135 7.95 2.54 -14.40
C HIS A 135 7.99 1.27 -15.24
N GLY A 136 9.21 0.77 -15.48
CA GLY A 136 9.45 -0.46 -16.21
C GLY A 136 9.17 -0.35 -17.71
N LYS A 137 9.25 -1.48 -18.42
CA LYS A 137 9.04 -1.61 -19.88
C LYS A 137 8.33 -2.91 -20.20
N GLY A 138 7.66 -2.96 -21.35
CA GLY A 138 7.02 -4.18 -21.85
C GLY A 138 6.05 -4.79 -20.85
N VAL A 139 6.21 -6.07 -20.56
CA VAL A 139 5.34 -6.81 -19.61
C VAL A 139 5.53 -6.40 -18.15
N GLY A 140 6.55 -5.63 -17.82
CA GLY A 140 6.80 -5.07 -16.49
C GLY A 140 6.43 -3.59 -16.37
N GLN A 141 5.84 -2.99 -17.43
CA GLN A 141 5.44 -1.59 -17.39
C GLN A 141 4.22 -1.41 -16.48
N ARG A 142 4.29 -0.41 -15.61
CA ARG A 142 3.23 -0.04 -14.67
C ARG A 142 3.09 1.45 -14.54
N GLU A 143 1.91 1.88 -14.27
CA GLU A 143 1.54 3.26 -14.00
C GLU A 143 1.36 3.43 -12.49
N VAL A 144 1.89 4.52 -11.94
CA VAL A 144 1.89 4.83 -10.51
C VAL A 144 1.32 6.21 -10.28
N PHE A 145 0.45 6.33 -9.28
CA PHE A 145 -0.02 7.59 -8.75
C PHE A 145 0.35 7.69 -7.28
N MET A 146 1.23 8.61 -6.93
CA MET A 146 1.69 8.80 -5.56
C MET A 146 0.61 9.48 -4.73
N THR A 147 0.13 8.83 -3.69
CA THR A 147 -0.80 9.41 -2.70
C THR A 147 -0.04 10.18 -1.62
N LEU A 148 1.18 9.75 -1.32
CA LEU A 148 2.14 10.42 -0.45
C LEU A 148 3.56 10.18 -1.00
N ASN A 149 4.06 11.13 -1.79
CA ASN A 149 5.39 11.06 -2.41
C ASN A 149 6.50 11.50 -1.43
N GLN A 150 7.74 11.11 -1.73
CA GLN A 150 8.88 11.35 -0.83
C GLN A 150 9.22 12.84 -0.66
N GLU A 151 8.86 13.70 -1.61
CA GLU A 151 9.09 15.15 -1.58
C GLU A 151 8.18 15.86 -0.57
N ILE A 152 7.05 15.23 -0.21
CA ILE A 152 6.17 15.72 0.87
C ILE A 152 6.78 15.32 2.22
N GLN A 153 6.84 16.26 3.14
CA GLN A 153 7.30 15.97 4.50
C GLN A 153 6.31 15.03 5.21
N ALA A 154 6.81 13.93 5.71
CA ALA A 154 6.10 12.94 6.50
C ALA A 154 7.09 12.20 7.40
N SER A 155 6.60 11.52 8.44
CA SER A 155 7.48 10.86 9.40
C SER A 155 8.14 9.60 8.83
N ARG A 156 7.35 8.65 8.35
CA ARG A 156 7.79 7.32 7.95
C ARG A 156 7.19 6.84 6.63
N LEU A 157 6.02 7.36 6.23
CA LEU A 157 5.23 6.81 5.13
C LEU A 157 5.63 7.37 3.76
N ILE A 158 5.65 6.47 2.76
CA ILE A 158 5.53 6.77 1.34
C ILE A 158 4.43 5.85 0.81
N ALA A 159 3.54 6.35 -0.04
CA ALA A 159 2.41 5.55 -0.49
C ALA A 159 1.93 5.93 -1.90
N GLY A 160 1.32 4.96 -2.57
CA GLY A 160 0.80 5.17 -3.91
C GLY A 160 -0.14 4.08 -4.39
N LEU A 161 -0.74 4.36 -5.53
CA LEU A 161 -1.56 3.43 -6.29
C LEU A 161 -0.75 2.95 -7.50
N THR A 162 -0.88 1.67 -7.84
CA THR A 162 -0.20 1.08 -9.00
C THR A 162 -1.17 0.28 -9.85
N TRP A 163 -1.03 0.42 -11.16
CA TRP A 163 -1.72 -0.40 -12.17
C TRP A 163 -0.71 -0.99 -13.15
N GLY A 164 -0.73 -2.32 -13.30
CA GLY A 164 -0.05 -3.02 -14.39
C GLY A 164 -0.85 -3.02 -15.68
N GLY A 165 -0.25 -3.53 -16.75
CA GLY A 165 -0.96 -3.91 -17.97
C GLY A 165 -1.77 -5.21 -17.76
N ASN A 166 -2.50 -5.63 -18.80
CA ASN A 166 -3.21 -6.91 -18.81
C ASN A 166 -2.23 -8.08 -18.71
N GLY A 167 -2.38 -8.92 -17.67
CA GLY A 167 -1.50 -10.06 -17.41
C GLY A 167 -0.04 -9.67 -17.13
N ALA A 168 0.21 -8.41 -16.81
CA ALA A 168 1.56 -7.88 -16.67
C ALA A 168 2.12 -8.06 -15.25
N TRP A 169 3.44 -8.01 -15.16
CA TRP A 169 4.17 -7.93 -13.91
C TRP A 169 4.20 -6.50 -13.38
N THR A 170 4.16 -6.38 -12.06
CA THR A 170 4.45 -5.14 -11.33
C THR A 170 5.39 -5.46 -10.18
N SER A 171 5.96 -4.44 -9.50
CA SER A 171 7.09 -4.67 -8.59
C SER A 171 8.22 -5.48 -9.28
N TRP A 172 8.45 -5.16 -10.57
CA TRP A 172 9.41 -5.82 -11.45
C TRP A 172 10.48 -4.82 -11.94
N PRO A 173 11.79 -5.17 -11.98
CA PRO A 173 12.36 -6.46 -11.54
C PRO A 173 12.19 -6.70 -10.05
N PRO A 174 12.30 -7.98 -9.59
CA PRO A 174 12.23 -8.30 -8.18
C PRO A 174 13.27 -7.51 -7.39
N HIS A 175 12.82 -6.89 -6.31
CA HIS A 175 13.63 -6.05 -5.44
C HIS A 175 13.23 -6.22 -3.98
N GLN A 176 14.06 -5.75 -3.08
CA GLN A 176 13.83 -5.70 -1.64
C GLN A 176 14.35 -4.36 -1.09
N HIS A 177 13.87 -3.97 0.07
CA HIS A 177 14.27 -2.75 0.78
C HIS A 177 14.27 -2.97 2.31
N GLU A 178 14.46 -4.22 2.74
CA GLU A 178 14.30 -4.70 4.11
C GLU A 178 15.21 -4.04 5.14
N ALA A 179 16.31 -3.43 4.70
CA ALA A 179 17.19 -2.69 5.60
C ALA A 179 16.54 -1.41 6.14
N ASP A 180 15.67 -0.80 5.35
CA ASP A 180 15.19 0.57 5.55
C ASP A 180 13.66 0.68 5.63
N LEU A 181 12.93 -0.20 4.93
CA LEU A 181 11.48 -0.08 4.74
C LEU A 181 10.78 -1.43 4.86
N GLU A 182 9.54 -1.40 5.35
CA GLU A 182 8.54 -2.48 5.20
C GLU A 182 7.46 -2.03 4.21
N GLU A 183 6.94 -2.95 3.40
CA GLU A 183 5.90 -2.63 2.42
C GLU A 183 4.64 -3.48 2.63
N ILE A 184 3.48 -2.88 2.33
CA ILE A 184 2.19 -3.57 2.31
C ILE A 184 1.51 -3.29 0.98
N TYR A 185 0.98 -4.34 0.34
CA TYR A 185 0.18 -4.31 -0.87
C TYR A 185 -1.28 -4.57 -0.56
N CYS A 186 -2.18 -3.68 -0.97
CA CYS A 186 -3.62 -3.80 -0.74
C CYS A 186 -4.34 -3.85 -2.09
N TYR A 187 -4.76 -5.04 -2.52
CA TYR A 187 -5.32 -5.27 -3.86
C TYR A 187 -6.78 -4.81 -3.96
N PHE A 188 -7.12 -4.22 -5.12
CA PHE A 188 -8.48 -3.79 -5.48
C PHE A 188 -8.70 -3.94 -6.99
N ASP A 189 -9.94 -3.82 -7.49
CA ASP A 189 -10.32 -3.99 -8.91
C ASP A 189 -9.89 -5.34 -9.51
N MET A 190 -9.87 -6.35 -8.68
CA MET A 190 -9.51 -7.73 -9.04
C MET A 190 -10.58 -8.69 -8.49
N ASP A 191 -11.85 -8.41 -8.79
CA ASP A 191 -12.97 -9.23 -8.34
C ASP A 191 -13.05 -10.53 -9.15
N GLU A 192 -13.57 -11.60 -8.53
CA GLU A 192 -13.72 -12.90 -9.20
C GLU A 192 -14.44 -12.80 -10.56
N PRO A 193 -13.96 -13.53 -11.59
CA PRO A 193 -12.96 -14.60 -11.56
C PRO A 193 -11.50 -14.11 -11.69
N HIS A 194 -11.24 -12.82 -11.61
CA HIS A 194 -9.91 -12.25 -11.77
C HIS A 194 -9.04 -12.48 -10.53
N PHE A 195 -7.77 -12.72 -10.75
CA PHE A 195 -6.79 -12.90 -9.68
C PHE A 195 -5.38 -12.52 -10.13
N GLY A 196 -4.47 -12.41 -9.18
CA GLY A 196 -3.03 -12.30 -9.41
C GLY A 196 -2.25 -13.22 -8.49
N LEU A 197 -0.94 -13.21 -8.65
CA LEU A 197 0.01 -13.86 -7.74
C LEU A 197 1.00 -12.82 -7.23
N HIS A 198 1.06 -12.69 -5.91
CA HIS A 198 2.14 -11.98 -5.23
C HIS A 198 3.16 -13.03 -4.76
N LEU A 199 4.41 -12.85 -5.14
CA LEU A 199 5.48 -13.81 -4.82
C LEU A 199 6.34 -13.25 -3.70
N SER A 200 6.78 -14.12 -2.79
CA SER A 200 7.71 -13.76 -1.72
C SER A 200 8.84 -14.76 -1.64
N TYR A 201 10.09 -14.30 -1.60
CA TYR A 201 11.27 -15.11 -1.37
C TYR A 201 12.40 -14.25 -0.80
N THR A 202 13.33 -14.84 -0.04
CA THR A 202 14.31 -14.08 0.74
C THR A 202 15.75 -14.18 0.23
N ALA A 203 16.12 -15.26 -0.48
CA ALA A 203 17.45 -15.39 -1.04
C ALA A 203 17.47 -15.03 -2.54
N PRO A 204 18.51 -14.35 -3.04
CA PRO A 204 18.59 -13.96 -4.45
C PRO A 204 18.44 -15.15 -5.42
N GLY A 205 17.46 -15.08 -6.31
CA GLY A 205 17.20 -16.09 -7.33
C GLY A 205 16.68 -17.43 -6.81
N ASP A 206 16.27 -17.52 -5.56
CA ASP A 206 15.77 -18.75 -4.92
C ASP A 206 14.35 -19.09 -5.36
N VAL A 207 14.25 -19.73 -6.52
CA VAL A 207 12.95 -20.12 -7.10
C VAL A 207 12.29 -21.28 -6.36
N ASP A 208 13.07 -22.13 -5.67
CA ASP A 208 12.57 -23.31 -4.99
C ASP A 208 11.82 -22.96 -3.71
N ASN A 209 12.15 -21.83 -3.11
CA ASN A 209 11.52 -21.33 -1.89
C ASN A 209 10.55 -20.16 -2.12
N ILE A 210 10.15 -19.89 -3.36
CA ILE A 210 9.10 -18.91 -3.63
C ILE A 210 7.79 -19.36 -2.96
N VAL A 211 7.21 -18.45 -2.18
CA VAL A 211 5.82 -18.53 -1.72
C VAL A 211 4.96 -17.69 -2.65
N ALA A 212 3.97 -18.32 -3.26
CA ALA A 212 2.99 -17.64 -4.12
C ALA A 212 1.70 -17.41 -3.35
N HIS A 213 1.30 -16.16 -3.26
CA HIS A 213 0.04 -15.74 -2.64
C HIS A 213 -0.97 -15.41 -3.75
N PRO A 214 -2.00 -16.23 -3.99
CA PRO A 214 -3.10 -15.82 -4.85
C PRO A 214 -3.79 -14.61 -4.25
N VAL A 215 -3.95 -13.54 -5.04
CA VAL A 215 -4.52 -12.25 -4.60
C VAL A 215 -5.69 -11.83 -5.46
N LYS A 216 -6.66 -11.18 -4.84
CA LYS A 216 -7.83 -10.55 -5.46
C LYS A 216 -8.21 -9.31 -4.64
N SER A 217 -9.27 -8.60 -5.03
CA SER A 217 -9.81 -7.48 -4.23
C SER A 217 -9.98 -7.88 -2.76
N GLY A 218 -9.50 -7.03 -1.85
CA GLY A 218 -9.53 -7.27 -0.41
C GLY A 218 -8.34 -8.09 0.14
N SER A 219 -7.50 -8.68 -0.73
CA SER A 219 -6.23 -9.28 -0.28
C SER A 219 -5.23 -8.20 0.09
N MET A 220 -4.56 -8.38 1.23
CA MET A 220 -3.42 -7.57 1.65
C MET A 220 -2.22 -8.48 1.83
N VAL A 221 -1.07 -8.08 1.31
CA VAL A 221 0.18 -8.84 1.45
C VAL A 221 1.23 -7.96 2.07
N LEU A 222 1.79 -8.42 3.18
CA LEU A 222 2.91 -7.80 3.85
C LEU A 222 4.21 -8.26 3.18
N ALA A 223 5.08 -7.34 2.83
CA ALA A 223 6.43 -7.57 2.33
C ALA A 223 7.44 -6.89 3.28
N PRO A 224 7.69 -7.46 4.46
CA PRO A 224 8.55 -6.84 5.47
C PRO A 224 10.01 -7.01 5.12
N ARG A 225 10.31 -7.97 4.25
CA ARG A 225 11.66 -8.30 3.77
C ARG A 225 11.62 -9.21 2.56
N GLY A 226 12.76 -9.30 1.88
CA GLY A 226 12.94 -10.14 0.70
C GLY A 226 12.27 -9.57 -0.54
N TYR A 227 12.33 -10.34 -1.61
CA TYR A 227 11.88 -9.98 -2.94
C TYR A 227 10.39 -10.28 -3.12
N HIS A 228 9.65 -9.35 -3.73
CA HIS A 228 8.18 -9.40 -3.73
C HIS A 228 7.54 -8.97 -5.07
N PRO A 229 7.92 -9.58 -6.20
CA PRO A 229 7.26 -9.28 -7.48
C PRO A 229 5.82 -9.80 -7.51
N THR A 230 4.96 -9.15 -8.30
CA THR A 230 3.56 -9.58 -8.44
C THR A 230 3.13 -9.57 -9.89
N VAL A 231 2.23 -10.48 -10.28
CA VAL A 231 1.72 -10.64 -11.64
C VAL A 231 0.21 -10.83 -11.65
N ALA A 232 -0.48 -10.24 -12.62
CA ALA A 232 -1.89 -10.49 -12.84
C ALA A 232 -2.13 -11.71 -13.74
N SER A 233 -3.25 -12.40 -13.56
CA SER A 233 -3.71 -13.40 -14.52
C SER A 233 -4.07 -12.75 -15.87
N PRO A 234 -3.99 -13.47 -17.01
CA PRO A 234 -4.48 -12.96 -18.28
C PRO A 234 -5.94 -12.47 -18.18
N GLY A 235 -6.23 -11.34 -18.80
CA GLY A 235 -7.54 -10.69 -18.68
C GLY A 235 -7.71 -9.76 -17.48
N THR A 236 -6.73 -9.72 -16.60
CA THR A 236 -6.73 -8.92 -15.36
C THR A 236 -5.58 -7.93 -15.36
N ARG A 237 -5.72 -6.83 -14.63
CA ARG A 237 -4.65 -5.89 -14.29
C ARG A 237 -4.34 -6.03 -12.81
N ASN A 238 -3.06 -6.05 -12.43
CA ASN A 238 -2.69 -5.77 -11.05
C ASN A 238 -3.09 -4.35 -10.71
N ALA A 239 -3.90 -4.21 -9.67
CA ALA A 239 -4.27 -2.92 -9.10
C ALA A 239 -4.15 -2.99 -7.59
N TYR A 240 -3.34 -2.12 -7.00
CA TYR A 240 -3.16 -2.10 -5.56
C TYR A 240 -2.76 -0.72 -5.04
N PHE A 241 -3.20 -0.43 -3.83
CA PHE A 241 -2.64 0.59 -2.97
C PHE A 241 -1.45 -0.01 -2.22
N TRP A 242 -0.30 0.64 -2.25
CA TRP A 242 0.89 0.21 -1.53
C TRP A 242 1.35 1.27 -0.55
N VAL A 243 1.93 0.82 0.55
CA VAL A 243 2.45 1.65 1.62
C VAL A 243 3.84 1.15 2.00
N LEU A 244 4.83 2.02 1.90
CA LEU A 244 6.15 1.85 2.48
C LEU A 244 6.18 2.56 3.83
N ALA A 245 6.65 1.86 4.86
CA ALA A 245 6.88 2.42 6.19
C ALA A 245 8.36 2.29 6.55
N ALA A 246 9.03 3.42 6.72
CA ALA A 246 10.45 3.47 7.03
C ALA A 246 10.76 3.08 8.49
N HIS A 247 11.86 2.39 8.72
CA HIS A 247 12.33 2.04 10.06
C HIS A 247 12.77 3.27 10.87
N SER A 248 13.17 4.36 10.18
CA SER A 248 13.44 5.68 10.77
C SER A 248 13.03 6.79 9.80
N HIS A 249 12.95 8.04 10.30
CA HIS A 249 12.69 9.18 9.43
C HIS A 249 13.79 9.36 8.37
N GLU A 250 15.04 9.14 8.74
CA GLU A 250 16.20 9.29 7.87
C GLU A 250 16.21 8.24 6.73
N SER A 251 15.63 7.07 6.97
CA SER A 251 15.52 6.01 5.96
C SER A 251 14.28 6.12 5.08
N ARG A 252 13.49 7.19 5.20
CA ARG A 252 12.32 7.45 4.37
C ARG A 252 12.71 7.90 2.98
N SER A 253 12.98 6.95 2.07
CA SER A 253 13.31 7.22 0.67
C SER A 253 12.74 6.14 -0.24
N TYR A 254 12.23 6.55 -1.41
CA TYR A 254 11.68 5.64 -2.43
C TYR A 254 12.79 4.92 -3.23
N ASP A 255 14.01 5.45 -3.21
CA ASP A 255 15.13 5.00 -4.04
C ASP A 255 16.01 3.91 -3.38
N LEU A 256 15.54 3.31 -2.27
CA LEU A 256 16.32 2.33 -1.49
C LEU A 256 16.11 0.87 -1.93
N ALA A 257 15.50 0.64 -3.10
CA ALA A 257 15.28 -0.70 -3.62
C ALA A 257 16.58 -1.37 -4.06
N VAL A 258 16.85 -2.56 -3.55
CA VAL A 258 17.96 -3.43 -3.93
C VAL A 258 17.44 -4.53 -4.84
N LEU A 259 17.86 -4.55 -6.11
CA LEU A 259 17.41 -5.53 -7.10
C LEU A 259 17.93 -6.94 -6.78
N ASP A 260 17.15 -7.97 -7.15
CA ASP A 260 17.64 -9.34 -7.17
C ASP A 260 18.73 -9.47 -8.25
N PRO A 261 20.01 -9.68 -7.88
CA PRO A 261 21.11 -9.70 -8.84
C PRO A 261 21.02 -10.86 -9.83
N LYS A 262 20.22 -11.90 -9.54
CA LYS A 262 20.00 -13.03 -10.44
C LYS A 262 18.94 -12.76 -11.50
N ARG A 263 18.10 -11.71 -11.29
CA ARG A 263 16.98 -11.37 -12.17
C ARG A 263 17.11 -10.00 -12.83
N GLU A 264 18.12 -9.25 -12.47
CA GLU A 264 18.41 -7.92 -13.02
C GLU A 264 18.55 -7.92 -14.54
N GLN A 265 19.11 -9.01 -15.10
CA GLN A 265 19.34 -9.16 -16.55
C GLN A 265 18.09 -9.52 -17.34
N MET A 266 16.93 -9.69 -16.70
CA MET A 266 15.66 -10.07 -17.34
C MET A 266 14.81 -8.85 -17.75
N ASN A 267 15.37 -7.65 -17.78
CA ASN A 267 14.70 -6.41 -18.18
C ASN A 267 14.69 -6.19 -19.70
#